data_b169ce05412d084f136436798e74b2bb
#
_entry.id   b169ce05412d084f136436798e74b2bb
#
_cell.length_a   1.000
_cell.length_b   1.000
_cell.length_c   1.000
_cell.angle_alpha   90.00
_cell.angle_beta   90.00
_cell.angle_gamma   90.00
#
_symmetry.space_group_name_H-M   'P 1'
#
loop_
_entity.id
_entity.type
_entity.pdbx_description
1 polymer ?
#
loop_
_entity_poly.entity_id
_entity_poly.type
_entity_poly.pdbx_seq_one_letter_code
_entity_poly.pdbx_strand_id
1 'polypeptide(L)'
;MVGPSLSETKQWIFSAAGFDGKDRELVLGRKTYEIFEGYWPYQTEDNPIASTFNAAKKHVASRTLKSLRWNNSSVLGGDVVSAITALKGQPGHDLQIIGSGNLIQTLQAASLIDEYNTWVYPVVLGRGKRLFENGARPCALRLVASKLSTTGVVMSTYVPAGDISLGTVGQA
;
A
#
# COMPACT_ATOMS: atom_id res chain seq x y z
N MET A 1 -31.80 -7.41 -3.57
CA MET A 1 -30.79 -6.38 -3.25
C MET A 1 -29.66 -6.57 -4.23
N VAL A 2 -29.48 -5.65 -5.18
CA VAL A 2 -28.36 -5.68 -6.12
C VAL A 2 -27.17 -5.15 -5.33
N GLY A 3 -26.12 -5.96 -5.15
CA GLY A 3 -24.87 -5.51 -4.52
C GLY A 3 -24.24 -4.37 -5.34
N PRO A 4 -23.39 -3.54 -4.72
CA PRO A 4 -22.73 -2.44 -5.42
C PRO A 4 -21.95 -2.97 -6.62
N SER A 5 -21.99 -2.24 -7.74
CA SER A 5 -21.30 -2.63 -8.97
C SER A 5 -19.77 -2.70 -8.70
N LEU A 6 -19.04 -3.53 -9.46
CA LEU A 6 -17.57 -3.66 -9.33
C LEU A 6 -16.84 -2.32 -9.51
N SER A 7 -17.47 -1.34 -10.21
CA SER A 7 -16.95 0.02 -10.36
C SER A 7 -17.02 0.83 -9.06
N GLU A 8 -18.11 0.67 -8.29
CA GLU A 8 -18.25 1.32 -6.98
C GLU A 8 -17.29 0.73 -5.95
N THR A 9 -17.05 -0.58 -6.01
CA THR A 9 -16.06 -1.25 -5.14
C THR A 9 -14.63 -0.74 -5.41
N LYS A 10 -14.28 -0.48 -6.67
CA LYS A 10 -12.96 0.08 -7.04
C LYS A 10 -12.76 1.51 -6.52
N GLN A 11 -13.77 2.35 -6.56
CA GLN A 11 -13.71 3.73 -6.05
C GLN A 11 -13.44 3.76 -4.53
N TRP A 12 -13.99 2.83 -3.77
CA TRP A 12 -13.80 2.74 -2.31
C TRP A 12 -12.41 2.26 -1.90
N ILE A 13 -11.71 1.47 -2.70
CA ILE A 13 -10.35 1.02 -2.43
C ILE A 13 -9.38 2.21 -2.28
N PHE A 14 -9.66 3.33 -2.96
CA PHE A 14 -8.76 4.47 -3.01
C PHE A 14 -9.21 5.66 -2.15
N SER A 15 -10.49 5.76 -1.77
CA SER A 15 -11.01 6.97 -1.12
C SER A 15 -10.81 7.04 0.39
N ALA A 16 -10.53 5.95 1.09
CA ALA A 16 -10.48 5.93 2.53
C ALA A 16 -9.12 5.53 3.14
N ALA A 17 -8.18 4.90 2.40
CA ALA A 17 -6.89 4.49 2.92
C ALA A 17 -5.87 5.63 2.91
N GLY A 18 -5.96 6.50 3.89
CA GLY A 18 -4.91 7.48 4.12
C GLY A 18 -4.99 8.73 3.24
N PHE A 19 -6.13 9.05 2.65
CA PHE A 19 -6.43 10.39 2.15
C PHE A 19 -6.94 11.27 3.30
N ASP A 20 -6.07 11.44 4.28
CA ASP A 20 -6.28 12.34 5.42
C ASP A 20 -5.83 13.79 5.10
N GLY A 21 -5.65 14.11 3.82
CA GLY A 21 -5.19 15.42 3.36
C GLY A 21 -3.69 15.68 3.55
N LYS A 22 -2.91 14.67 3.96
CA LYS A 22 -1.46 14.81 4.09
C LYS A 22 -0.77 14.58 2.77
N ASP A 23 0.20 15.40 2.47
CA ASP A 23 1.10 15.20 1.34
C ASP A 23 1.94 13.93 1.58
N ARG A 24 2.03 13.09 0.54
CA ARG A 24 2.79 11.84 0.58
C ARG A 24 3.55 11.62 -0.71
N GLU A 25 4.62 10.85 -0.63
CA GLU A 25 5.34 10.36 -1.80
C GLU A 25 4.96 8.88 -2.02
N LEU A 26 4.70 8.49 -3.26
CA LEU A 26 4.30 7.12 -3.59
C LEU A 26 5.51 6.24 -3.85
N VAL A 27 5.51 5.04 -3.30
CA VAL A 27 6.50 4.00 -3.59
C VAL A 27 5.77 2.84 -4.29
N LEU A 28 6.08 2.61 -5.55
CA LEU A 28 5.33 1.71 -6.42
C LEU A 28 6.25 0.63 -7.00
N GLY A 29 5.84 -0.62 -6.93
CA GLY A 29 6.43 -1.67 -7.74
C GLY A 29 6.04 -1.52 -9.22
N ARG A 30 6.86 -2.03 -10.14
CA ARG A 30 6.66 -1.88 -11.58
C ARG A 30 5.22 -2.14 -12.06
N LYS A 31 4.63 -3.28 -11.68
CA LYS A 31 3.27 -3.64 -12.14
C LYS A 31 2.20 -2.66 -11.65
N THR A 32 2.31 -2.21 -10.41
CA THR A 32 1.38 -1.22 -9.86
C THR A 32 1.57 0.13 -10.54
N TYR A 33 2.81 0.53 -10.81
CA TYR A 33 3.10 1.74 -11.56
C TYR A 33 2.47 1.70 -12.97
N GLU A 34 2.68 0.61 -13.73
CA GLU A 34 2.12 0.45 -15.08
C GLU A 34 0.58 0.53 -15.10
N ILE A 35 -0.08 -0.05 -14.09
CA ILE A 35 -1.55 0.05 -13.95
C ILE A 35 -1.97 1.50 -13.65
N PHE A 36 -1.28 2.16 -12.74
CA PHE A 36 -1.60 3.52 -12.30
C PHE A 36 -1.30 4.55 -13.38
N GLU A 37 -0.18 4.42 -14.07
CA GLU A 37 0.20 5.25 -15.24
C GLU A 37 -0.86 5.17 -16.35
N GLY A 38 -1.47 4.00 -16.55
CA GLY A 38 -2.54 3.80 -17.55
C GLY A 38 -3.90 4.35 -17.14
N TYR A 39 -4.06 4.85 -15.93
CA TYR A 39 -5.36 5.28 -15.41
C TYR A 39 -5.36 6.71 -14.83
N TRP A 40 -4.50 7.01 -13.85
CA TRP A 40 -4.58 8.26 -13.08
C TRP A 40 -4.30 9.53 -13.88
N PRO A 41 -3.32 9.56 -14.80
CA PRO A 41 -3.07 10.77 -15.61
C PRO A 41 -4.24 11.19 -16.50
N TYR A 42 -5.15 10.26 -16.77
CA TYR A 42 -6.30 10.47 -17.68
C TYR A 42 -7.62 10.75 -16.94
N GLN A 43 -7.58 10.80 -15.62
CA GLN A 43 -8.76 11.18 -14.83
C GLN A 43 -8.92 12.69 -14.81
N THR A 44 -10.17 13.16 -14.65
CA THR A 44 -10.50 14.59 -14.56
C THR A 44 -9.93 15.22 -13.30
N GLU A 45 -9.65 16.52 -13.35
CA GLU A 45 -9.14 17.30 -12.21
C GLU A 45 -10.11 17.32 -11.01
N ASP A 46 -11.41 17.15 -11.27
CA ASP A 46 -12.45 17.04 -10.23
C ASP A 46 -12.33 15.78 -9.36
N ASN A 47 -11.52 14.81 -9.79
CA ASN A 47 -11.25 13.63 -8.99
C ASN A 47 -10.13 13.93 -7.98
N PRO A 48 -10.43 14.08 -6.68
CA PRO A 48 -9.44 14.49 -5.66
C PRO A 48 -8.33 13.45 -5.49
N ILE A 49 -8.59 12.17 -5.79
CA ILE A 49 -7.59 11.12 -5.73
C ILE A 49 -6.61 11.25 -6.89
N ALA A 50 -7.12 11.50 -8.10
CA ALA A 50 -6.29 11.71 -9.28
C ALA A 50 -5.40 12.94 -9.12
N SER A 51 -5.94 14.05 -8.64
CA SER A 51 -5.20 15.28 -8.34
C SER A 51 -4.05 14.98 -7.37
N THR A 52 -4.33 14.33 -6.24
CA THR A 52 -3.30 13.96 -5.24
C THR A 52 -2.23 13.05 -5.83
N PHE A 53 -2.61 12.00 -6.57
CA PHE A 53 -1.65 11.04 -7.13
C PHE A 53 -0.82 11.65 -8.26
N ASN A 54 -1.40 12.52 -9.08
CA ASN A 54 -0.70 13.20 -10.16
C ASN A 54 0.32 14.20 -9.59
N ALA A 55 -0.01 14.91 -8.51
CA ALA A 55 0.89 15.85 -7.84
C ALA A 55 2.03 15.16 -7.06
N ALA A 56 1.75 14.02 -6.43
CA ALA A 56 2.73 13.31 -5.59
C ALA A 56 4.00 12.94 -6.35
N LYS A 57 5.15 12.91 -5.68
CA LYS A 57 6.36 12.25 -6.19
C LYS A 57 6.17 10.73 -6.16
N LYS A 58 6.69 10.05 -7.17
CA LYS A 58 6.60 8.61 -7.32
C LYS A 58 7.97 7.97 -7.45
N HIS A 59 8.27 7.06 -6.56
CA HIS A 59 9.50 6.28 -6.54
C HIS A 59 9.18 4.87 -7.03
N VAL A 60 9.66 4.49 -8.21
CA VAL A 60 9.30 3.26 -8.89
C VAL A 60 10.38 2.20 -8.72
N ALA A 61 10.09 1.17 -7.94
CA ALA A 61 10.96 0.01 -7.77
C ALA A 61 10.91 -0.88 -9.03
N SER A 62 11.87 -0.72 -9.93
CA SER A 62 11.98 -1.51 -11.15
C SER A 62 13.43 -1.64 -11.62
N ARG A 63 13.77 -2.84 -12.09
CA ARG A 63 15.06 -3.13 -12.75
C ARG A 63 14.96 -3.11 -14.28
N THR A 64 13.76 -3.00 -14.82
CA THR A 64 13.49 -3.20 -16.26
C THR A 64 12.85 -2.00 -16.93
N LEU A 65 12.18 -1.12 -16.19
CA LEU A 65 11.61 0.12 -16.75
C LEU A 65 12.73 1.09 -17.12
N LYS A 66 12.71 1.53 -18.38
CA LYS A 66 13.69 2.47 -18.94
C LYS A 66 13.13 3.89 -19.06
N SER A 67 11.81 4.02 -19.11
CA SER A 67 11.13 5.32 -19.21
C SER A 67 9.86 5.30 -18.36
N LEU A 68 9.54 6.44 -17.78
CA LEU A 68 8.35 6.68 -16.98
C LEU A 68 7.58 7.84 -17.64
N ARG A 69 6.30 7.62 -17.95
CA ARG A 69 5.46 8.63 -18.64
C ARG A 69 4.58 9.42 -17.69
N TRP A 70 4.34 8.88 -16.49
CA TRP A 70 3.60 9.60 -15.48
C TRP A 70 4.50 10.65 -14.81
N ASN A 71 4.04 11.90 -14.78
CA ASN A 71 4.80 13.02 -14.22
C ASN A 71 5.25 12.76 -12.77
N ASN A 72 6.28 13.47 -12.32
CA ASN A 72 6.85 13.34 -10.96
C ASN A 72 7.29 11.91 -10.59
N SER A 73 7.63 11.08 -11.58
CA SER A 73 8.07 9.70 -11.36
C SER A 73 9.59 9.57 -11.56
N SER A 74 10.22 8.77 -10.71
CA SER A 74 11.64 8.39 -10.81
C SER A 74 11.83 6.90 -10.55
N VAL A 75 12.79 6.27 -11.23
CA VAL A 75 13.15 4.88 -10.96
C VAL A 75 14.08 4.82 -9.76
N LEU A 76 13.77 3.97 -8.78
CA LEU A 76 14.70 3.60 -7.72
C LEU A 76 15.76 2.68 -8.33
N GLY A 77 16.99 3.19 -8.42
CA GLY A 77 18.13 2.41 -8.91
C GLY A 77 18.71 1.48 -7.84
N GLY A 78 19.42 0.44 -8.28
CA GLY A 78 20.17 -0.44 -7.40
C GLY A 78 19.30 -1.35 -6.51
N ASP A 79 19.75 -1.56 -5.27
CA ASP A 79 19.04 -2.33 -4.28
C ASP A 79 17.90 -1.51 -3.66
N VAL A 80 16.68 -2.03 -3.73
CA VAL A 80 15.47 -1.33 -3.27
C VAL A 80 15.46 -1.08 -1.77
N VAL A 81 16.03 -1.99 -0.97
CA VAL A 81 16.10 -1.83 0.49
C VAL A 81 16.98 -0.64 0.85
N SER A 82 18.17 -0.58 0.25
CA SER A 82 19.10 0.55 0.44
C SER A 82 18.51 1.87 -0.03
N ALA A 83 17.84 1.88 -1.19
CA ALA A 83 17.21 3.07 -1.74
C ALA A 83 16.10 3.62 -0.84
N ILE A 84 15.21 2.75 -0.33
CA ILE A 84 14.14 3.14 0.60
C ILE A 84 14.71 3.56 1.95
N THR A 85 15.74 2.89 2.47
CA THR A 85 16.42 3.31 3.70
C THR A 85 16.96 4.73 3.56
N ALA A 86 17.61 5.04 2.45
CA ALA A 86 18.13 6.38 2.17
C ALA A 86 16.99 7.43 2.06
N LEU A 87 15.88 7.09 1.40
CA LEU A 87 14.71 7.97 1.30
C LEU A 87 14.09 8.24 2.68
N LYS A 88 13.93 7.22 3.52
CA LYS A 88 13.39 7.36 4.88
C LYS A 88 14.27 8.24 5.78
N GLY A 89 15.58 8.30 5.53
CA GLY A 89 16.51 9.17 6.25
C GLY A 89 16.51 10.63 5.80
N GLN A 90 15.78 10.98 4.75
CA GLN A 90 15.71 12.35 4.24
C GLN A 90 14.49 13.10 4.83
N PRO A 91 14.59 14.41 5.06
CA PRO A 91 13.41 15.21 5.35
C PRO A 91 12.46 15.19 4.15
N GLY A 92 11.17 15.08 4.41
CA GLY A 92 10.15 15.01 3.37
C GLY A 92 8.82 14.49 3.87
N HIS A 93 7.96 14.13 2.92
CA HIS A 93 6.66 13.54 3.21
C HIS A 93 6.76 12.04 3.50
N ASP A 94 5.74 11.51 4.15
CA ASP A 94 5.63 10.07 4.37
C ASP A 94 5.66 9.29 3.05
N LEU A 95 6.34 8.14 3.05
CA LEU A 95 6.39 7.22 1.92
C LEU A 95 5.20 6.26 1.98
N GLN A 96 4.32 6.31 0.99
CA GLN A 96 3.14 5.45 0.91
C GLN A 96 3.30 4.37 -0.16
N ILE A 97 3.16 3.10 0.24
CA ILE A 97 3.12 1.97 -0.67
C ILE A 97 1.66 1.58 -0.88
N ILE A 98 1.21 1.53 -2.14
CA ILE A 98 -0.13 1.09 -2.50
C ILE A 98 -0.02 -0.18 -3.34
N GLY A 99 -0.66 -1.25 -2.90
CA GLY A 99 -0.52 -2.56 -3.55
C GLY A 99 0.92 -3.06 -3.50
N SER A 100 1.47 -3.53 -4.64
CA SER A 100 2.89 -3.93 -4.76
C SER A 100 3.32 -5.03 -3.77
N GLY A 101 2.53 -6.10 -3.62
CA GLY A 101 2.72 -7.14 -2.60
C GLY A 101 4.16 -7.64 -2.46
N ASN A 102 4.85 -7.95 -3.56
CA ASN A 102 6.25 -8.39 -3.50
C ASN A 102 7.19 -7.32 -2.91
N LEU A 103 6.94 -6.04 -3.23
CA LEU A 103 7.73 -4.93 -2.66
C LEU A 103 7.46 -4.80 -1.16
N ILE A 104 6.20 -4.89 -0.73
CA ILE A 104 5.83 -4.87 0.69
C ILE A 104 6.54 -5.99 1.43
N GLN A 105 6.57 -7.22 0.91
CA GLN A 105 7.26 -8.34 1.55
C GLN A 105 8.77 -8.11 1.66
N THR A 106 9.40 -7.57 0.61
CA THR A 106 10.84 -7.23 0.63
C THR A 106 11.13 -6.20 1.71
N LEU A 107 10.33 -5.15 1.81
CA LEU A 107 10.53 -4.09 2.80
C LEU A 107 10.15 -4.53 4.22
N GLN A 108 9.15 -5.39 4.37
CA GLN A 108 8.77 -6.00 5.64
C GLN A 108 9.90 -6.89 6.18
N ALA A 109 10.52 -7.70 5.32
CA ALA A 109 11.66 -8.52 5.70
C ALA A 109 12.86 -7.68 6.18
N ALA A 110 13.02 -6.47 5.66
CA ALA A 110 14.03 -5.50 6.06
C ALA A 110 13.57 -4.58 7.21
N SER A 111 12.39 -4.81 7.81
CA SER A 111 11.82 -3.97 8.90
C SER A 111 11.67 -2.49 8.52
N LEU A 112 11.37 -2.20 7.25
CA LEU A 112 11.22 -0.84 6.73
C LEU A 112 9.77 -0.36 6.67
N ILE A 113 8.79 -1.21 7.03
CA ILE A 113 7.38 -0.82 7.11
C ILE A 113 7.05 -0.38 8.54
N ASP A 114 6.61 0.84 8.71
CA ASP A 114 6.27 1.41 10.01
C ASP A 114 4.77 1.23 10.33
N GLU A 115 3.91 1.18 9.29
CA GLU A 115 2.47 1.09 9.45
C GLU A 115 1.83 0.28 8.32
N TYR A 116 0.85 -0.55 8.65
CA TYR A 116 0.03 -1.31 7.71
C TYR A 116 -1.41 -0.83 7.78
N ASN A 117 -1.91 -0.29 6.66
CA ASN A 117 -3.31 0.04 6.48
C ASN A 117 -3.98 -1.03 5.63
N THR A 118 -4.79 -1.87 6.25
CA THR A 118 -5.47 -2.99 5.59
C THR A 118 -6.96 -2.74 5.46
N TRP A 119 -7.52 -3.19 4.33
CA TRP A 119 -8.94 -3.13 4.07
C TRP A 119 -9.45 -4.52 3.74
N VAL A 120 -10.33 -5.02 4.57
CA VAL A 120 -10.95 -6.33 4.39
C VAL A 120 -12.37 -6.13 3.89
N TYR A 121 -12.56 -6.50 2.64
CA TYR A 121 -13.86 -6.45 1.98
C TYR A 121 -14.68 -7.69 2.31
N PRO A 122 -16.00 -7.59 2.47
CA PRO A 122 -16.88 -8.71 2.76
C PRO A 122 -17.14 -9.56 1.51
N VAL A 123 -16.08 -10.10 0.89
CA VAL A 123 -16.14 -10.89 -0.35
C VAL A 123 -15.22 -12.11 -0.25
N VAL A 124 -15.62 -13.20 -0.89
CA VAL A 124 -14.80 -14.40 -1.04
C VAL A 124 -14.40 -14.55 -2.51
N LEU A 125 -13.11 -14.42 -2.80
CA LEU A 125 -12.58 -14.48 -4.17
C LEU A 125 -12.14 -15.88 -4.58
N GLY A 126 -11.92 -16.79 -3.63
CA GLY A 126 -11.47 -18.17 -3.86
C GLY A 126 -10.00 -18.30 -4.31
N ARG A 127 -9.47 -17.34 -5.06
CA ARG A 127 -8.07 -17.30 -5.55
C ARG A 127 -7.57 -15.86 -5.64
N GLY A 128 -6.26 -15.67 -5.59
CA GLY A 128 -5.62 -14.36 -5.70
C GLY A 128 -4.28 -14.31 -4.96
N LYS A 129 -3.64 -13.15 -5.00
CA LYS A 129 -2.43 -12.89 -4.21
C LYS A 129 -2.78 -12.68 -2.75
N ARG A 130 -1.92 -13.18 -1.88
CA ARG A 130 -2.00 -12.93 -0.43
C ARG A 130 -1.16 -11.71 -0.08
N LEU A 131 -1.58 -10.96 0.93
CA LEU A 131 -0.79 -9.86 1.47
C LEU A 131 0.53 -10.39 2.06
N PHE A 132 0.45 -11.44 2.86
CA PHE A 132 1.59 -12.17 3.40
C PHE A 132 1.64 -13.55 2.75
N GLU A 133 2.55 -13.74 1.78
CA GLU A 133 2.76 -15.01 1.09
C GLU A 133 3.75 -15.89 1.88
N ASN A 134 3.97 -17.11 1.40
CA ASN A 134 4.96 -18.03 1.99
C ASN A 134 6.35 -17.38 1.98
N GLY A 135 7.03 -17.40 3.13
CA GLY A 135 8.35 -16.79 3.32
C GLY A 135 8.32 -15.35 3.84
N ALA A 136 7.14 -14.78 4.14
CA ALA A 136 7.08 -13.54 4.90
C ALA A 136 7.76 -13.72 6.26
N ARG A 137 8.57 -12.73 6.68
CA ARG A 137 9.19 -12.75 8.01
C ARG A 137 8.10 -12.65 9.08
N PRO A 138 8.00 -13.58 10.03
CA PRO A 138 7.04 -13.48 11.12
C PRO A 138 7.31 -12.24 11.97
N CYS A 139 6.26 -11.50 12.31
CA CYS A 139 6.33 -10.38 13.26
C CYS A 139 4.96 -10.20 13.93
N ALA A 140 4.96 -9.72 15.15
CA ALA A 140 3.74 -9.30 15.82
C ALA A 140 3.29 -7.93 15.28
N LEU A 141 1.98 -7.76 15.18
CA LEU A 141 1.36 -6.49 14.81
C LEU A 141 0.42 -6.06 15.94
N ARG A 142 0.46 -4.78 16.29
CA ARG A 142 -0.47 -4.18 17.25
C ARG A 142 -1.49 -3.33 16.50
N LEU A 143 -2.76 -3.57 16.74
CA LEU A 143 -3.85 -2.76 16.22
C LEU A 143 -3.80 -1.36 16.87
N VAL A 144 -3.76 -0.32 16.05
CA VAL A 144 -3.77 1.10 16.48
C VAL A 144 -5.16 1.70 16.32
N ALA A 145 -5.80 1.42 15.18
CA ALA A 145 -7.13 1.92 14.86
C ALA A 145 -7.90 0.90 14.01
N SER A 146 -9.23 0.93 14.15
CA SER A 146 -10.11 0.21 13.23
C SER A 146 -11.38 1.01 12.97
N LYS A 147 -11.92 0.89 11.76
CA LYS A 147 -13.16 1.53 11.35
C LYS A 147 -13.95 0.58 10.45
N LEU A 148 -15.25 0.56 10.64
CA LEU A 148 -16.19 -0.16 9.79
C LEU A 148 -16.87 0.84 8.85
N SER A 149 -16.87 0.55 7.55
CA SER A 149 -17.64 1.34 6.59
C SER A 149 -19.12 0.93 6.59
N THR A 150 -19.98 1.77 6.05
CA THR A 150 -21.41 1.47 5.85
C THR A 150 -21.65 0.29 4.90
N THR A 151 -20.67 -0.07 4.09
CA THR A 151 -20.70 -1.19 3.15
C THR A 151 -20.07 -2.48 3.71
N GLY A 152 -19.68 -2.49 4.99
CA GLY A 152 -19.11 -3.67 5.65
C GLY A 152 -17.60 -3.87 5.44
N VAL A 153 -16.90 -2.89 4.86
CA VAL A 153 -15.43 -2.95 4.76
C VAL A 153 -14.81 -2.66 6.12
N VAL A 154 -13.97 -3.56 6.62
CA VAL A 154 -13.18 -3.36 7.83
C VAL A 154 -11.84 -2.72 7.45
N MET A 155 -11.62 -1.50 7.92
CA MET A 155 -10.36 -0.77 7.75
C MET A 155 -9.58 -0.85 9.05
N SER A 156 -8.33 -1.30 8.99
CA SER A 156 -7.51 -1.46 10.20
C SER A 156 -6.11 -0.93 9.97
N THR A 157 -5.60 -0.22 10.98
CA THR A 157 -4.23 0.29 11.04
C THR A 157 -3.44 -0.50 12.07
N TYR A 158 -2.33 -1.08 11.66
CA TYR A 158 -1.43 -1.83 12.52
C TYR A 158 -0.02 -1.25 12.47
N VAL A 159 0.71 -1.38 13.57
CA VAL A 159 2.14 -1.10 13.63
C VAL A 159 2.90 -2.36 14.03
N PRO A 160 4.15 -2.55 13.57
CA PRO A 160 5.01 -3.65 14.04
C PRO A 160 5.17 -3.60 15.57
N ALA A 161 5.12 -4.77 16.21
CA ALA A 161 5.18 -4.91 17.67
C ALA A 161 6.27 -5.92 18.11
N GLY A 162 7.29 -6.13 17.28
CA GLY A 162 8.41 -7.01 17.58
C GLY A 162 8.14 -8.47 17.24
N ASP A 163 8.71 -9.38 18.00
CA ASP A 163 8.61 -10.82 17.78
C ASP A 163 7.25 -11.38 18.25
N ILE A 164 6.84 -12.49 17.65
CA ILE A 164 5.60 -13.16 18.03
C ILE A 164 5.79 -13.85 19.38
N SER A 165 4.95 -13.50 20.35
CA SER A 165 4.79 -14.24 21.59
C SER A 165 3.62 -15.21 21.43
N LEU A 166 3.90 -16.52 21.44
CA LEU A 166 2.87 -17.56 21.40
C LEU A 166 2.47 -17.87 22.84
N GLY A 167 1.19 -17.68 23.15
CA GLY A 167 0.61 -18.15 24.41
C GLY A 167 0.54 -19.68 24.42
N THR A 168 0.72 -20.29 25.59
CA THR A 168 0.49 -21.74 25.78
C THR A 168 -1.01 -21.98 25.96
N VAL A 169 -1.63 -22.72 25.06
CA VAL A 169 -3.04 -23.15 25.21
C VAL A 169 -3.08 -24.20 26.32
N GLY A 170 -3.81 -23.93 27.42
CA GLY A 170 -4.09 -24.92 28.45
C GLY A 170 -3.40 -24.70 29.81
N GLN A 171 -2.82 -23.54 30.09
CA GLN A 171 -2.47 -23.14 31.46
C GLN A 171 -3.47 -22.05 31.92
N ALA A 172 -4.54 -22.48 32.55
CA ALA A 172 -5.40 -21.66 33.40
C ALA A 172 -4.95 -21.89 34.84
#